data_c5b3e60ba68a08dd478065858f48c0d0
#
_entry.id   c5b3e60ba68a08dd478065858f48c0d0
#
_cell.length_a   1.000
_cell.length_b   1.000
_cell.length_c   1.000
_cell.angle_alpha   90.00
_cell.angle_beta   90.00
_cell.angle_gamma   90.00
#
_symmetry.space_group_name_H-M   'P 1'
#
loop_
_entity.id
_entity.type
_entity.pdbx_description
1 polymer ?
#
loop_
_entity_poly.entity_id
_entity_poly.type
_entity_poly.pdbx_seq_one_letter_code
_entity_poly.pdbx_strand_id
1 'polypeptide(L)'
;MKRIHIYILTAMVLLNSSCSADWLDLNTTSSVETGQAIVTLDDAQIALNGIYRLASGHSYYGDNYWYYGDCRATDVQARITKGDGKRVSPYYEYNVLASDNLNIVLPWNTVYKVIRQTNNLIQKIESGSIQSSDTKELNRIKSEALVMRGLSLFNLTRLFGMPYTNDKGASLGVPIETSPSDPTHKPSRNTVAQCYEQVVSDMSNALSGLTQETSNGYINYWAAQALLSRVYLNMGEYQKAYDAATDVINNNGGRYQLYSYEEYPNVWGQDFQSESLFELYITLSEPSGGTGGEGAPMVYANEATIDWNNLILSEDFLNLLNEDPKDVRHCLTKESVIENNTGLPTAARHEKVYLAKFPGKTGDDPKTNNICIIRLSEVYLNAAEAGLKKGTNLEEAQSYLNDIISRRTTDTSQQVSTETFTLDRILKERRKELVGEGEIFYDYLRNGLAIERKGSWHLETLKAFNAQKIEATDLRIALPIPQSEIDANPNIQQNPR
;
A
#
# COMPACT_ATOMS: atom_id res chain seq x y z
N MET A 1 -20.19 68.64 43.39
CA MET A 1 -20.76 67.79 42.34
C MET A 1 -20.09 67.95 40.98
N LYS A 2 -19.81 69.13 40.44
CA LYS A 2 -19.17 69.31 39.11
C LYS A 2 -17.74 68.68 38.96
N ARG A 3 -16.94 68.62 40.01
CA ARG A 3 -15.56 68.05 39.98
C ARG A 3 -15.55 66.49 39.94
N ILE A 4 -16.54 65.86 40.56
CA ILE A 4 -16.66 64.37 40.51
C ILE A 4 -17.07 63.89 39.13
N HIS A 5 -17.90 64.62 38.39
CA HIS A 5 -18.28 64.25 37.03
C HIS A 5 -17.12 64.33 36.03
N ILE A 6 -16.13 65.24 36.26
CA ILE A 6 -14.95 65.39 35.43
C ILE A 6 -14.02 64.20 35.63
N TYR A 7 -13.82 63.72 36.87
CA TYR A 7 -12.96 62.56 37.14
C TYR A 7 -13.60 61.27 36.63
N ILE A 8 -14.90 61.10 36.68
CA ILE A 8 -15.63 59.96 36.12
C ILE A 8 -15.51 59.96 34.57
N LEU A 9 -15.64 61.12 33.93
CA LEU A 9 -15.50 61.24 32.47
C LEU A 9 -14.06 60.98 32.01
N THR A 10 -13.06 61.43 32.77
CA THR A 10 -11.64 61.18 32.46
C THR A 10 -11.27 59.70 32.68
N ALA A 11 -11.81 59.04 33.70
CA ALA A 11 -11.63 57.62 33.93
C ALA A 11 -12.29 56.75 32.84
N MET A 12 -13.47 57.17 32.34
CA MET A 12 -14.18 56.50 31.25
C MET A 12 -13.44 56.60 29.88
N VAL A 13 -12.70 57.68 29.63
CA VAL A 13 -11.91 57.86 28.39
C VAL A 13 -10.62 57.06 28.46
N LEU A 14 -10.04 56.84 29.64
CA LEU A 14 -8.84 56.03 29.81
C LEU A 14 -9.10 54.52 29.75
N LEU A 15 -10.33 54.05 29.88
CA LEU A 15 -10.72 52.66 29.77
C LEU A 15 -10.95 52.18 28.31
N ASN A 16 -11.04 53.13 27.36
CA ASN A 16 -11.26 52.81 25.95
C ASN A 16 -9.97 52.78 25.07
N SER A 17 -8.78 52.99 25.64
CA SER A 17 -7.53 52.98 24.89
C SER A 17 -6.69 51.72 25.03
N SER A 18 -7.27 50.63 25.59
CA SER A 18 -6.58 49.36 25.79
C SER A 18 -7.28 48.23 25.06
N CYS A 19 -7.47 48.38 23.77
CA CYS A 19 -7.70 47.25 22.88
C CYS A 19 -6.74 47.41 21.69
N SER A 20 -5.47 47.10 21.87
CA SER A 20 -4.68 46.69 20.76
C SER A 20 -5.13 45.30 20.35
N ALA A 21 -5.44 45.09 19.07
CA ALA A 21 -5.90 43.82 18.52
C ALA A 21 -4.83 42.69 18.61
N ASP A 22 -3.62 43.05 19.03
CA ASP A 22 -2.46 42.15 19.11
C ASP A 22 -2.59 41.03 20.13
N TRP A 23 -3.47 41.11 21.11
CA TRP A 23 -3.64 40.02 22.09
C TRP A 23 -4.57 38.88 21.57
N LEU A 24 -5.23 39.08 20.42
CA LEU A 24 -6.07 38.10 19.75
C LEU A 24 -5.27 37.30 18.69
N ASP A 25 -4.08 37.77 18.29
CA ASP A 25 -3.11 37.02 17.50
C ASP A 25 -2.30 36.10 18.42
N LEU A 26 -2.97 35.18 19.09
CA LEU A 26 -2.34 34.02 19.68
C LEU A 26 -1.90 33.10 18.53
N ASN A 27 -0.68 33.30 18.04
CA ASN A 27 0.02 32.27 17.34
C ASN A 27 0.00 31.02 18.22
N THR A 28 -0.76 30.00 17.81
CA THR A 28 -0.80 28.75 18.55
C THR A 28 0.61 28.24 18.64
N THR A 29 1.17 28.16 19.85
CA THR A 29 2.55 27.64 20.10
C THR A 29 2.69 26.17 19.71
N SER A 30 1.60 25.52 19.27
CA SER A 30 1.54 24.12 18.86
C SER A 30 1.34 23.91 17.34
N SER A 31 1.14 24.96 16.55
CA SER A 31 1.04 24.85 15.08
C SER A 31 1.68 26.07 14.41
N VAL A 32 2.59 25.82 13.49
CA VAL A 32 3.16 26.86 12.60
C VAL A 32 2.15 27.08 11.47
N GLU A 33 1.90 28.34 11.10
CA GLU A 33 1.10 28.62 9.89
C GLU A 33 1.69 27.89 8.69
N THR A 34 0.85 27.27 7.88
CA THR A 34 1.28 26.46 6.71
C THR A 34 2.19 27.25 5.78
N GLY A 35 2.06 28.61 5.75
CA GLY A 35 2.93 29.51 4.99
C GLY A 35 4.37 29.59 5.51
N GLN A 36 4.62 29.32 6.78
CA GLN A 36 5.91 29.45 7.45
C GLN A 36 6.57 28.13 7.79
N ALA A 37 5.89 27.00 7.56
CA ALA A 37 6.33 25.68 8.01
C ALA A 37 7.43 25.05 7.14
N ILE A 38 7.57 25.44 5.87
CA ILE A 38 8.57 24.90 4.94
C ILE A 38 9.26 26.07 4.24
N VAL A 39 10.40 26.50 4.77
CA VAL A 39 11.13 27.68 4.25
C VAL A 39 12.61 27.36 3.96
N THR A 40 13.15 26.29 4.49
CA THR A 40 14.53 25.84 4.27
C THR A 40 14.57 24.47 3.60
N LEU A 41 15.74 24.05 3.13
CA LEU A 41 15.95 22.70 2.59
C LEU A 41 15.71 21.62 3.66
N ASP A 42 16.14 21.87 4.90
CA ASP A 42 15.92 20.95 6.01
C ASP A 42 14.42 20.81 6.33
N ASP A 43 13.66 21.90 6.30
CA ASP A 43 12.19 21.83 6.46
C ASP A 43 11.55 20.99 5.36
N ALA A 44 12.01 21.12 4.11
CA ALA A 44 11.52 20.32 3.00
C ALA A 44 11.81 18.82 3.19
N GLN A 45 13.00 18.46 3.70
CA GLN A 45 13.36 17.09 4.01
C GLN A 45 12.51 16.55 5.19
N ILE A 46 12.31 17.34 6.22
CA ILE A 46 11.45 16.99 7.37
C ILE A 46 10.00 16.76 6.89
N ALA A 47 9.49 17.61 6.00
CA ALA A 47 8.16 17.45 5.43
C ALA A 47 8.04 16.15 4.60
N LEU A 48 9.06 15.82 3.81
CA LEU A 48 9.13 14.56 3.07
C LEU A 48 9.16 13.35 4.01
N ASN A 49 9.96 13.39 5.08
CA ASN A 49 9.99 12.33 6.09
C ASN A 49 8.61 12.17 6.75
N GLY A 50 7.91 13.27 7.01
CA GLY A 50 6.54 13.27 7.51
C GLY A 50 5.55 12.60 6.56
N ILE A 51 5.74 12.72 5.25
CA ILE A 51 4.94 12.04 4.22
C ILE A 51 5.16 10.52 4.30
N TYR A 52 6.40 10.05 4.35
CA TYR A 52 6.72 8.63 4.50
C TYR A 52 6.16 8.07 5.81
N ARG A 53 6.32 8.81 6.92
CA ARG A 53 5.78 8.40 8.22
C ARG A 53 4.25 8.30 8.22
N LEU A 54 3.57 9.24 7.55
CA LEU A 54 2.12 9.19 7.41
C LEU A 54 1.68 7.98 6.58
N ALA A 55 2.42 7.65 5.54
CA ALA A 55 2.15 6.48 4.70
C ALA A 55 2.36 5.14 5.46
N SER A 56 3.30 5.08 6.41
CA SER A 56 3.51 3.89 7.26
C SER A 56 2.48 3.74 8.39
N GLY A 57 1.56 4.72 8.53
CA GLY A 57 0.54 4.70 9.58
C GLY A 57 -0.51 3.61 9.38
N HIS A 58 -1.19 3.25 10.48
CA HIS A 58 -2.19 2.21 10.59
C HIS A 58 -3.26 2.23 9.48
N SER A 59 -3.81 3.39 9.16
CA SER A 59 -4.91 3.49 8.19
C SER A 59 -4.44 3.52 6.73
N TYR A 60 -3.17 3.24 6.47
CA TYR A 60 -2.64 3.10 5.13
C TYR A 60 -1.74 1.85 5.05
N TYR A 61 -0.47 1.97 4.65
CA TYR A 61 0.42 0.80 4.50
C TYR A 61 0.71 0.09 5.82
N GLY A 62 0.62 0.78 6.96
CA GLY A 62 0.85 0.18 8.27
C GLY A 62 -0.13 -0.93 8.64
N ASP A 63 -1.31 -0.98 7.99
CA ASP A 63 -2.32 -1.99 8.28
C ASP A 63 -3.31 -2.15 7.10
N ASN A 64 -4.34 -1.28 7.00
CA ASN A 64 -5.52 -1.50 6.16
C ASN A 64 -5.22 -1.80 4.69
N TYR A 65 -4.33 -1.03 4.06
CA TYR A 65 -4.05 -1.22 2.65
C TYR A 65 -3.33 -2.54 2.38
N TRP A 66 -2.44 -2.92 3.28
CA TRP A 66 -1.61 -4.11 3.13
C TRP A 66 -2.45 -5.40 3.07
N TYR A 67 -3.21 -5.67 4.12
CA TYR A 67 -3.99 -6.91 4.17
C TYR A 67 -5.26 -6.88 3.32
N TYR A 68 -5.69 -5.71 2.84
CA TYR A 68 -6.88 -5.57 2.02
C TYR A 68 -6.86 -6.49 0.79
N GLY A 69 -5.76 -6.48 0.04
CA GLY A 69 -5.61 -7.31 -1.15
C GLY A 69 -5.59 -8.79 -0.81
N ASP A 70 -4.90 -9.19 0.25
CA ASP A 70 -4.82 -10.59 0.66
C ASP A 70 -6.14 -11.12 1.19
N CYS A 71 -6.83 -10.36 2.07
CA CYS A 71 -8.15 -10.75 2.60
C CYS A 71 -9.17 -11.03 1.51
N ARG A 72 -9.08 -10.33 0.41
CA ARG A 72 -10.01 -10.42 -0.72
C ARG A 72 -9.59 -11.42 -1.78
N ALA A 73 -8.36 -11.94 -1.70
CA ALA A 73 -7.81 -12.95 -2.59
C ALA A 73 -8.12 -14.39 -2.12
N THR A 74 -7.26 -15.34 -2.51
CA THR A 74 -7.46 -16.78 -2.33
C THR A 74 -6.52 -17.41 -1.32
N ASP A 75 -5.35 -16.79 -1.04
CA ASP A 75 -4.21 -17.44 -0.40
C ASP A 75 -4.26 -17.39 1.12
N VAL A 76 -5.07 -16.49 1.66
CA VAL A 76 -5.33 -16.40 3.09
C VAL A 76 -6.82 -16.46 3.39
N GLN A 77 -7.15 -16.75 4.65
CA GLN A 77 -8.52 -16.76 5.14
C GLN A 77 -8.61 -16.14 6.53
N ALA A 78 -9.77 -15.54 6.85
CA ALA A 78 -10.05 -15.03 8.17
C ALA A 78 -10.25 -16.18 9.16
N ARG A 79 -9.78 -16.04 10.42
CA ARG A 79 -9.94 -17.04 11.48
C ARG A 79 -11.32 -16.97 12.10
N ILE A 80 -11.97 -18.14 12.21
CA ILE A 80 -13.27 -18.30 12.92
C ILE A 80 -13.12 -18.09 14.42
N THR A 81 -12.02 -18.57 15.01
CA THR A 81 -11.79 -18.58 16.46
C THR A 81 -11.52 -17.19 17.05
N LYS A 82 -11.12 -16.24 16.21
CA LYS A 82 -10.99 -14.85 16.59
C LYS A 82 -12.34 -14.15 16.42
N GLY A 83 -13.24 -14.36 17.37
CA GLY A 83 -14.67 -14.00 17.35
C GLY A 83 -15.02 -12.54 17.07
N ASP A 84 -14.04 -11.70 16.80
CA ASP A 84 -14.22 -10.32 16.40
C ASP A 84 -13.49 -9.97 15.10
N GLY A 85 -13.42 -10.88 14.17
CA GLY A 85 -12.92 -10.60 12.81
C GLY A 85 -13.37 -9.25 12.20
N LYS A 86 -13.83 -8.34 13.07
CA LYS A 86 -14.40 -7.02 12.80
C LYS A 86 -13.56 -6.20 11.85
N ARG A 87 -12.25 -6.43 11.85
CA ARG A 87 -11.32 -5.69 11.02
C ARG A 87 -11.16 -6.33 9.64
N VAL A 88 -10.92 -7.64 9.57
CA VAL A 88 -10.66 -8.36 8.32
C VAL A 88 -11.93 -8.97 7.71
N SER A 89 -12.90 -9.37 8.53
CA SER A 89 -14.12 -10.03 8.06
C SER A 89 -14.91 -9.21 7.03
N PRO A 90 -15.13 -7.89 7.21
CA PRO A 90 -15.86 -7.12 6.19
C PRO A 90 -15.20 -7.16 4.81
N TYR A 91 -13.87 -7.14 4.75
CA TYR A 91 -13.14 -7.29 3.49
C TYR A 91 -13.23 -8.71 2.96
N TYR A 92 -13.00 -9.70 3.82
CA TYR A 92 -13.03 -11.11 3.46
C TYR A 92 -14.40 -11.54 2.94
N GLU A 93 -15.48 -11.03 3.51
CA GLU A 93 -16.87 -11.31 3.15
C GLU A 93 -17.40 -10.41 2.03
N TYR A 94 -16.63 -9.43 1.54
CA TYR A 94 -17.08 -8.40 0.60
C TYR A 94 -18.33 -7.63 1.09
N ASN A 95 -18.43 -7.45 2.40
CA ASN A 95 -19.57 -6.83 3.07
C ASN A 95 -19.17 -5.55 3.83
N VAL A 96 -18.37 -4.69 3.19
CA VAL A 96 -17.93 -3.43 3.79
C VAL A 96 -18.99 -2.36 3.61
N LEU A 97 -19.31 -1.63 4.68
CA LEU A 97 -20.29 -0.53 4.67
C LEU A 97 -19.60 0.81 4.44
N ALA A 98 -20.28 1.74 3.75
CA ALA A 98 -19.77 3.10 3.51
C ALA A 98 -19.51 3.90 4.80
N SER A 99 -20.19 3.54 5.89
CA SER A 99 -20.03 4.12 7.23
C SER A 99 -18.94 3.43 8.08
N ASP A 100 -18.28 2.39 7.56
CA ASP A 100 -17.22 1.70 8.30
C ASP A 100 -16.02 2.63 8.50
N ASN A 101 -15.85 3.07 9.75
CA ASN A 101 -14.81 4.03 10.08
C ASN A 101 -13.41 3.45 9.90
N LEU A 102 -13.18 2.21 10.33
CA LEU A 102 -11.85 1.59 10.30
C LEU A 102 -11.43 1.17 8.88
N ASN A 103 -12.35 0.59 8.14
CA ASN A 103 -12.03 -0.03 6.85
C ASN A 103 -12.25 0.92 5.65
N ILE A 104 -13.02 1.99 5.80
CA ILE A 104 -13.35 2.90 4.70
C ILE A 104 -12.94 4.33 4.99
N VAL A 105 -13.47 4.94 6.07
CA VAL A 105 -13.31 6.37 6.32
C VAL A 105 -11.86 6.74 6.64
N LEU A 106 -11.24 6.02 7.56
CA LEU A 106 -9.85 6.30 7.96
C LEU A 106 -8.84 6.04 6.83
N PRO A 107 -8.89 4.93 6.08
CA PRO A 107 -8.01 4.73 4.93
C PRO A 107 -8.17 5.83 3.85
N TRP A 108 -9.39 6.19 3.47
CA TRP A 108 -9.66 7.28 2.54
C TRP A 108 -9.01 8.58 3.00
N ASN A 109 -9.34 9.01 4.21
CA ASN A 109 -8.84 10.25 4.79
C ASN A 109 -7.31 10.28 4.91
N THR A 110 -6.71 9.17 5.31
CA THR A 110 -5.25 9.08 5.50
C THR A 110 -4.51 9.16 4.17
N VAL A 111 -4.97 8.45 3.14
CA VAL A 111 -4.33 8.50 1.83
C VAL A 111 -4.48 9.88 1.18
N TYR A 112 -5.65 10.52 1.28
CA TYR A 112 -5.81 11.90 0.83
C TYR A 112 -4.99 12.90 1.67
N LYS A 113 -4.73 12.61 2.95
CA LYS A 113 -3.81 13.42 3.76
C LYS A 113 -2.37 13.30 3.25
N VAL A 114 -1.93 12.13 2.80
CA VAL A 114 -0.63 11.96 2.12
C VAL A 114 -0.60 12.81 0.85
N ILE A 115 -1.60 12.70 -0.02
CA ILE A 115 -1.70 13.50 -1.27
C ILE A 115 -1.65 15.01 -0.97
N ARG A 116 -2.35 15.46 0.05
CA ARG A 116 -2.35 16.88 0.44
C ARG A 116 -0.97 17.34 0.91
N GLN A 117 -0.27 16.54 1.72
CA GLN A 117 1.07 16.89 2.19
C GLN A 117 2.08 16.91 1.03
N THR A 118 1.97 15.97 0.09
CA THR A 118 2.80 15.99 -1.13
C THR A 118 2.52 17.23 -1.98
N ASN A 119 1.26 17.62 -2.17
CA ASN A 119 0.89 18.84 -2.90
C ASN A 119 1.48 20.10 -2.26
N ASN A 120 1.38 20.23 -0.93
CA ASN A 120 1.96 21.34 -0.19
C ASN A 120 3.48 21.43 -0.41
N LEU A 121 4.19 20.32 -0.29
CA LEU A 121 5.65 20.26 -0.47
C LEU A 121 6.05 20.59 -1.92
N ILE A 122 5.39 19.98 -2.90
CA ILE A 122 5.64 20.22 -4.32
C ILE A 122 5.44 21.71 -4.65
N GLN A 123 4.31 22.30 -4.24
CA GLN A 123 4.01 23.71 -4.48
C GLN A 123 5.06 24.64 -3.86
N LYS A 124 5.52 24.35 -2.62
CA LYS A 124 6.55 25.14 -1.96
C LYS A 124 7.87 25.12 -2.71
N ILE A 125 8.27 23.96 -3.25
CA ILE A 125 9.47 23.85 -4.06
C ILE A 125 9.30 24.59 -5.39
N GLU A 126 8.19 24.40 -6.10
CA GLU A 126 7.93 24.98 -7.42
C GLU A 126 7.74 26.50 -7.38
N SER A 127 7.19 27.05 -6.30
CA SER A 127 7.04 28.49 -6.11
C SER A 127 8.38 29.21 -5.83
N GLY A 128 9.46 28.46 -5.59
CA GLY A 128 10.75 29.04 -5.19
C GLY A 128 10.74 29.65 -3.79
N SER A 129 9.77 29.29 -2.95
CA SER A 129 9.63 29.83 -1.59
C SER A 129 10.67 29.29 -0.61
N ILE A 130 11.36 28.20 -0.98
CA ILE A 130 12.35 27.55 -0.10
C ILE A 130 13.71 28.21 -0.31
N GLN A 131 14.30 28.67 0.78
CA GLN A 131 15.62 29.33 0.79
C GLN A 131 16.73 28.27 0.70
N SER A 132 17.10 27.89 -0.53
CA SER A 132 18.23 27.00 -0.79
C SER A 132 18.81 27.26 -2.17
N SER A 133 20.15 27.17 -2.26
CA SER A 133 20.88 27.14 -3.53
C SER A 133 21.06 25.72 -4.08
N ASP A 134 20.79 24.70 -3.29
CA ASP A 134 20.86 23.30 -3.72
C ASP A 134 19.58 22.87 -4.44
N THR A 135 19.52 23.29 -5.71
CA THR A 135 18.39 22.96 -6.59
C THR A 135 18.31 21.46 -6.92
N LYS A 136 19.45 20.74 -6.87
CA LYS A 136 19.50 19.29 -7.11
C LYS A 136 18.77 18.55 -5.99
N GLU A 137 19.06 18.91 -4.75
CA GLU A 137 18.43 18.28 -3.59
C GLU A 137 16.94 18.64 -3.49
N LEU A 138 16.55 19.88 -3.76
CA LEU A 138 15.15 20.27 -3.86
C LEU A 138 14.41 19.48 -4.94
N ASN A 139 15.05 19.25 -6.10
CA ASN A 139 14.46 18.46 -7.18
C ASN A 139 14.32 16.99 -6.80
N ARG A 140 15.28 16.42 -6.05
CA ARG A 140 15.17 15.06 -5.48
C ARG A 140 13.96 14.96 -4.55
N ILE A 141 13.84 15.87 -3.59
CA ILE A 141 12.71 15.91 -2.63
C ILE A 141 11.36 16.03 -3.36
N LYS A 142 11.29 16.92 -4.37
CA LYS A 142 10.09 17.07 -5.20
C LYS A 142 9.76 15.77 -5.93
N SER A 143 10.77 15.11 -6.50
CA SER A 143 10.58 13.87 -7.26
C SER A 143 10.08 12.73 -6.39
N GLU A 144 10.61 12.58 -5.18
CA GLU A 144 10.09 11.60 -4.21
C GLU A 144 8.64 11.92 -3.81
N ALA A 145 8.31 13.20 -3.58
CA ALA A 145 6.95 13.62 -3.29
C ALA A 145 5.99 13.34 -4.45
N LEU A 146 6.42 13.52 -5.71
CA LEU A 146 5.64 13.17 -6.90
C LEU A 146 5.34 11.66 -6.96
N VAL A 147 6.35 10.80 -6.72
CA VAL A 147 6.12 9.35 -6.70
C VAL A 147 5.17 8.96 -5.56
N MET A 148 5.31 9.55 -4.36
CA MET A 148 4.39 9.30 -3.24
C MET A 148 2.97 9.75 -3.53
N ARG A 149 2.77 10.87 -4.25
CA ARG A 149 1.44 11.31 -4.71
C ARG A 149 0.85 10.33 -5.71
N GLY A 150 1.62 9.96 -6.73
CA GLY A 150 1.21 8.98 -7.73
C GLY A 150 0.86 7.62 -7.11
N LEU A 151 1.70 7.11 -6.21
CA LEU A 151 1.46 5.85 -5.49
C LEU A 151 0.18 5.90 -4.64
N SER A 152 -0.05 7.02 -3.95
CA SER A 152 -1.25 7.21 -3.14
C SER A 152 -2.52 7.27 -4.00
N LEU A 153 -2.49 7.99 -5.11
CA LEU A 153 -3.60 8.04 -6.06
C LEU A 153 -3.85 6.67 -6.73
N PHE A 154 -2.78 5.94 -7.07
CA PHE A 154 -2.88 4.58 -7.60
C PHE A 154 -3.60 3.65 -6.62
N ASN A 155 -3.22 3.69 -5.35
CA ASN A 155 -3.81 2.86 -4.31
C ASN A 155 -5.30 3.21 -4.06
N LEU A 156 -5.64 4.50 -3.96
CA LEU A 156 -7.05 4.92 -3.88
C LEU A 156 -7.86 4.44 -5.08
N THR A 157 -7.30 4.57 -6.28
CA THR A 157 -7.99 4.16 -7.51
C THR A 157 -8.25 2.65 -7.52
N ARG A 158 -7.28 1.83 -7.08
CA ARG A 158 -7.46 0.37 -6.97
C ARG A 158 -8.44 -0.04 -5.87
N LEU A 159 -8.56 0.74 -4.79
CA LEU A 159 -9.51 0.47 -3.72
C LEU A 159 -10.95 0.84 -4.10
N PHE A 160 -11.16 2.00 -4.71
CA PHE A 160 -12.46 2.62 -4.89
C PHE A 160 -12.94 2.67 -6.35
N GLY A 161 -12.14 2.22 -7.31
CA GLY A 161 -12.48 2.07 -8.73
C GLY A 161 -12.54 0.60 -9.14
N MET A 162 -13.16 0.35 -10.30
CA MET A 162 -13.10 -0.97 -10.94
C MET A 162 -11.74 -1.18 -11.61
N PRO A 163 -11.32 -2.44 -11.86
CA PRO A 163 -10.08 -2.71 -12.58
C PRO A 163 -10.06 -2.00 -13.95
N TYR A 164 -8.93 -1.34 -14.25
CA TYR A 164 -8.76 -0.60 -15.52
C TYR A 164 -9.08 -1.45 -16.75
N THR A 165 -8.69 -2.72 -16.72
CA THR A 165 -8.83 -3.65 -17.85
C THR A 165 -10.28 -4.05 -18.15
N ASN A 166 -11.22 -3.86 -17.23
CA ASN A 166 -12.62 -4.22 -17.44
C ASN A 166 -13.31 -3.37 -18.52
N ASP A 167 -13.00 -2.07 -18.55
CA ASP A 167 -13.65 -1.10 -19.44
C ASP A 167 -12.69 -0.03 -19.98
N LYS A 168 -11.39 -0.31 -19.93
CA LYS A 168 -10.28 0.64 -20.25
C LYS A 168 -10.32 1.89 -19.38
N GLY A 169 -10.75 1.72 -18.12
CA GLY A 169 -10.80 2.78 -17.13
C GLY A 169 -11.93 3.79 -17.34
N ALA A 170 -12.99 3.47 -18.08
CA ALA A 170 -14.12 4.37 -18.30
C ALA A 170 -14.99 4.58 -17.04
N SER A 171 -14.99 3.61 -16.11
CA SER A 171 -15.70 3.71 -14.83
C SER A 171 -15.11 4.78 -13.92
N LEU A 172 -15.89 5.17 -12.89
CA LEU A 172 -15.45 6.20 -11.94
C LEU A 172 -14.36 5.65 -11.00
N GLY A 173 -13.28 6.40 -10.93
CA GLY A 173 -12.21 6.29 -9.94
C GLY A 173 -12.46 7.16 -8.73
N VAL A 174 -11.50 8.06 -8.42
CA VAL A 174 -11.54 8.97 -7.27
C VAL A 174 -11.28 10.41 -7.71
N PRO A 175 -11.54 11.43 -6.89
CA PRO A 175 -11.11 12.79 -7.16
C PRO A 175 -9.58 12.89 -7.29
N ILE A 176 -9.11 13.59 -8.32
CA ILE A 176 -7.69 13.89 -8.52
C ILE A 176 -7.38 15.25 -7.89
N GLU A 177 -6.48 15.26 -6.91
CA GLU A 177 -6.02 16.45 -6.21
C GLU A 177 -4.52 16.67 -6.46
N THR A 178 -4.18 17.72 -7.18
CA THR A 178 -2.78 18.06 -7.55
C THR A 178 -2.31 19.40 -7.01
N SER A 179 -3.16 20.10 -6.27
CA SER A 179 -2.87 21.40 -5.65
C SER A 179 -3.16 21.33 -4.13
N PRO A 180 -2.63 22.25 -3.33
CA PRO A 180 -3.01 22.40 -1.94
C PRO A 180 -4.52 22.52 -1.75
N SER A 181 -5.02 21.98 -0.66
CA SER A 181 -6.46 21.92 -0.40
C SER A 181 -7.09 23.29 -0.26
N ASP A 182 -8.19 23.52 -0.96
CA ASP A 182 -9.15 24.60 -0.73
C ASP A 182 -10.36 23.99 0.00
N PRO A 183 -10.70 24.45 1.22
CA PRO A 183 -11.86 23.92 1.97
C PRO A 183 -13.21 24.08 1.26
N THR A 184 -13.29 24.99 0.28
CA THR A 184 -14.50 25.21 -0.50
C THR A 184 -14.58 24.34 -1.75
N HIS A 185 -13.47 23.71 -2.13
CA HIS A 185 -13.39 22.84 -3.32
C HIS A 185 -14.21 21.57 -3.10
N LYS A 186 -15.12 21.29 -4.02
CA LYS A 186 -15.98 20.09 -4.02
C LYS A 186 -15.82 19.34 -5.34
N PRO A 187 -14.74 18.57 -5.49
CA PRO A 187 -14.44 17.90 -6.74
C PRO A 187 -15.43 16.77 -7.04
N SER A 188 -15.64 16.50 -8.31
CA SER A 188 -16.27 15.25 -8.77
C SER A 188 -15.23 14.13 -8.81
N ARG A 189 -15.69 12.89 -8.91
CA ARG A 189 -14.82 11.75 -9.20
C ARG A 189 -14.35 11.81 -10.66
N ASN A 190 -13.08 11.55 -10.86
CA ASN A 190 -12.50 11.33 -12.19
C ASN A 190 -12.73 9.88 -12.64
N THR A 191 -12.54 9.60 -13.91
CA THR A 191 -12.52 8.21 -14.38
C THR A 191 -11.26 7.49 -13.90
N VAL A 192 -11.31 6.16 -13.84
CA VAL A 192 -10.13 5.34 -13.55
C VAL A 192 -9.01 5.64 -14.54
N ALA A 193 -9.32 5.84 -15.84
CA ALA A 193 -8.32 6.22 -16.84
C ALA A 193 -7.61 7.52 -16.50
N GLN A 194 -8.35 8.58 -16.18
CA GLN A 194 -7.77 9.86 -15.76
C GLN A 194 -6.89 9.73 -14.51
N CYS A 195 -7.33 8.93 -13.53
CA CYS A 195 -6.52 8.65 -12.34
C CYS A 195 -5.18 7.98 -12.70
N TYR A 196 -5.21 6.97 -13.56
CA TYR A 196 -3.98 6.29 -14.00
C TYR A 196 -3.08 7.19 -14.86
N GLU A 197 -3.64 8.05 -15.71
CA GLU A 197 -2.89 9.06 -16.46
C GLU A 197 -2.14 10.00 -15.51
N GLN A 198 -2.78 10.49 -14.45
CA GLN A 198 -2.13 11.31 -13.44
C GLN A 198 -1.04 10.55 -12.68
N VAL A 199 -1.28 9.28 -12.30
CA VAL A 199 -0.30 8.40 -11.66
C VAL A 199 0.95 8.27 -12.52
N VAL A 200 0.78 7.93 -13.80
CA VAL A 200 1.89 7.79 -14.75
C VAL A 200 2.62 9.11 -14.94
N SER A 201 1.88 10.23 -15.05
CA SER A 201 2.48 11.56 -15.17
C SER A 201 3.36 11.89 -13.95
N ASP A 202 2.86 11.70 -12.73
CA ASP A 202 3.62 11.99 -11.51
C ASP A 202 4.90 11.16 -11.42
N MET A 203 4.79 9.83 -11.60
CA MET A 203 5.93 8.93 -11.48
C MET A 203 6.96 9.13 -12.60
N SER A 204 6.51 9.34 -13.85
CA SER A 204 7.42 9.52 -14.99
C SER A 204 8.17 10.87 -14.91
N ASN A 205 7.49 11.95 -14.52
CA ASN A 205 8.11 13.25 -14.33
C ASN A 205 9.13 13.26 -13.18
N ALA A 206 8.98 12.36 -12.21
CA ALA A 206 9.90 12.23 -11.09
C ALA A 206 11.25 11.61 -11.47
N LEU A 207 11.30 10.74 -12.49
CA LEU A 207 12.47 9.89 -12.77
C LEU A 207 13.76 10.67 -12.91
N SER A 208 13.73 11.83 -13.59
CA SER A 208 14.93 12.64 -13.85
C SER A 208 15.54 13.30 -12.61
N GLY A 209 14.77 13.43 -11.53
CA GLY A 209 15.23 14.02 -10.28
C GLY A 209 15.64 13.00 -9.22
N LEU A 210 15.32 11.70 -9.43
CA LEU A 210 15.63 10.65 -8.48
C LEU A 210 17.07 10.14 -8.63
N THR A 211 17.68 9.75 -7.50
CA THR A 211 19.00 9.10 -7.50
C THR A 211 18.92 7.68 -8.05
N GLN A 212 19.98 7.24 -8.73
CA GLN A 212 20.17 5.85 -9.12
C GLN A 212 20.95 5.03 -8.08
N GLU A 213 21.42 5.67 -7.02
CA GLU A 213 22.03 4.96 -5.91
C GLU A 213 20.95 4.32 -5.02
N THR A 214 21.35 3.31 -4.21
CA THR A 214 20.47 2.73 -3.20
C THR A 214 20.06 3.78 -2.19
N SER A 215 18.80 3.73 -1.75
CA SER A 215 18.25 4.74 -0.84
C SER A 215 17.33 4.06 0.18
N ASN A 216 17.91 3.65 1.30
CA ASN A 216 17.21 2.90 2.35
C ASN A 216 16.09 3.74 2.97
N GLY A 217 14.86 3.29 2.84
CA GLY A 217 13.67 3.97 3.35
C GLY A 217 13.14 5.12 2.49
N TYR A 218 13.80 5.43 1.35
CA TYR A 218 13.39 6.49 0.43
C TYR A 218 13.25 5.96 -1.00
N ILE A 219 12.42 6.62 -1.79
CA ILE A 219 12.23 6.27 -3.19
C ILE A 219 13.44 6.73 -4.01
N ASN A 220 13.97 5.83 -4.82
CA ASN A 220 14.97 6.11 -5.82
C ASN A 220 14.44 5.81 -7.23
N TYR A 221 15.27 6.00 -8.26
CA TYR A 221 14.91 5.74 -9.66
C TYR A 221 14.39 4.32 -9.88
N TRP A 222 15.06 3.32 -9.30
CA TRP A 222 14.72 1.91 -9.49
C TRP A 222 13.39 1.54 -8.85
N ALA A 223 13.11 2.08 -7.68
CA ALA A 223 11.82 1.93 -7.02
C ALA A 223 10.68 2.56 -7.84
N ALA A 224 10.90 3.75 -8.41
CA ALA A 224 9.91 4.43 -9.25
C ALA A 224 9.64 3.66 -10.55
N GLN A 225 10.68 3.14 -11.22
CA GLN A 225 10.54 2.29 -12.41
C GLN A 225 9.82 0.98 -12.10
N ALA A 226 10.15 0.34 -10.97
CA ALA A 226 9.47 -0.87 -10.53
C ALA A 226 7.97 -0.62 -10.29
N LEU A 227 7.62 0.50 -9.61
CA LEU A 227 6.23 0.91 -9.41
C LEU A 227 5.53 1.22 -10.74
N LEU A 228 6.19 1.87 -11.68
CA LEU A 228 5.66 2.09 -13.03
C LEU A 228 5.38 0.77 -13.76
N SER A 229 6.22 -0.25 -13.61
CA SER A 229 5.96 -1.57 -14.19
C SER A 229 4.66 -2.18 -13.66
N ARG A 230 4.41 -2.07 -12.33
CA ARG A 230 3.15 -2.50 -11.68
C ARG A 230 1.95 -1.68 -12.19
N VAL A 231 2.07 -0.37 -12.30
CA VAL A 231 1.02 0.51 -12.82
C VAL A 231 0.66 0.13 -14.27
N TYR A 232 1.64 -0.01 -15.14
CA TYR A 232 1.41 -0.36 -16.55
C TYR A 232 0.81 -1.76 -16.71
N LEU A 233 1.17 -2.74 -15.87
CA LEU A 233 0.48 -4.04 -15.86
C LEU A 233 -1.00 -3.90 -15.51
N ASN A 234 -1.33 -3.07 -14.52
CA ASN A 234 -2.72 -2.81 -14.15
C ASN A 234 -3.51 -2.09 -15.28
N MET A 235 -2.85 -1.35 -16.14
CA MET A 235 -3.45 -0.72 -17.33
C MET A 235 -3.56 -1.67 -18.54
N GLY A 236 -2.87 -2.81 -18.53
CA GLY A 236 -2.71 -3.66 -19.71
C GLY A 236 -1.73 -3.09 -20.75
N GLU A 237 -0.92 -2.10 -20.37
CA GLU A 237 0.12 -1.47 -21.21
C GLU A 237 1.41 -2.32 -21.19
N TYR A 238 1.30 -3.55 -21.71
CA TYR A 238 2.31 -4.59 -21.52
C TYR A 238 3.71 -4.24 -22.05
N GLN A 239 3.82 -3.48 -23.17
CA GLN A 239 5.13 -3.05 -23.65
C GLN A 239 5.80 -2.12 -22.64
N LYS A 240 5.07 -1.12 -22.14
CA LYS A 240 5.61 -0.16 -21.15
C LYS A 240 5.94 -0.86 -19.82
N ALA A 241 5.11 -1.82 -19.40
CA ALA A 241 5.36 -2.62 -18.21
C ALA A 241 6.66 -3.43 -18.35
N TYR A 242 6.85 -4.04 -19.51
CA TYR A 242 8.07 -4.80 -19.82
C TYR A 242 9.31 -3.89 -19.82
N ASP A 243 9.24 -2.75 -20.52
CA ASP A 243 10.37 -1.84 -20.63
C ASP A 243 10.79 -1.28 -19.25
N ALA A 244 9.81 -0.88 -18.42
CA ALA A 244 10.09 -0.39 -17.08
C ALA A 244 10.67 -1.49 -16.16
N ALA A 245 10.16 -2.72 -16.25
CA ALA A 245 10.67 -3.84 -15.46
C ALA A 245 12.10 -4.25 -15.90
N THR A 246 12.34 -4.36 -17.20
CA THR A 246 13.64 -4.74 -17.73
C THR A 246 14.71 -3.69 -17.53
N ASP A 247 14.33 -2.40 -17.47
CA ASP A 247 15.25 -1.33 -17.08
C ASP A 247 15.78 -1.56 -15.65
N VAL A 248 14.89 -1.89 -14.69
CA VAL A 248 15.30 -2.23 -13.32
C VAL A 248 16.19 -3.46 -13.29
N ILE A 249 15.81 -4.53 -14.00
CA ILE A 249 16.55 -5.80 -13.97
C ILE A 249 17.95 -5.64 -14.56
N ASN A 250 18.06 -5.02 -15.73
CA ASN A 250 19.28 -5.04 -16.53
C ASN A 250 20.24 -3.87 -16.23
N ASN A 251 19.70 -2.74 -15.75
CA ASN A 251 20.46 -1.47 -15.66
C ASN A 251 20.74 -1.00 -14.22
N ASN A 252 20.29 -1.73 -13.18
CA ASN A 252 20.52 -1.32 -11.79
C ASN A 252 22.01 -1.41 -11.35
N GLY A 253 22.89 -1.92 -12.19
CA GLY A 253 24.33 -1.99 -11.92
C GLY A 253 24.72 -2.95 -10.79
N GLY A 254 23.89 -3.96 -10.51
CA GLY A 254 24.10 -4.93 -9.44
C GLY A 254 23.77 -4.45 -8.04
N ARG A 255 23.09 -3.28 -7.91
CA ARG A 255 22.66 -2.72 -6.62
C ARG A 255 21.57 -3.56 -5.96
N TYR A 256 20.74 -4.19 -6.77
CA TYR A 256 19.67 -5.08 -6.34
C TYR A 256 19.86 -6.46 -6.97
N GLN A 257 19.67 -7.50 -6.17
CA GLN A 257 19.85 -8.88 -6.58
C GLN A 257 18.78 -9.77 -5.96
N LEU A 258 18.32 -10.78 -6.69
CA LEU A 258 17.39 -11.77 -6.16
C LEU A 258 18.04 -12.57 -5.04
N TYR A 259 17.31 -12.84 -3.97
CA TYR A 259 17.75 -13.73 -2.91
C TYR A 259 18.08 -15.11 -3.47
N SER A 260 19.18 -15.69 -3.03
CA SER A 260 19.49 -17.10 -3.27
C SER A 260 18.55 -18.01 -2.48
N TYR A 261 18.57 -19.30 -2.82
CA TYR A 261 17.84 -20.34 -2.09
C TYR A 261 18.23 -20.39 -0.61
N GLU A 262 19.53 -20.26 -0.33
CA GLU A 262 20.11 -20.31 1.02
C GLU A 262 19.81 -19.07 1.86
N GLU A 263 19.76 -17.89 1.24
CA GLU A 263 19.48 -16.63 1.92
C GLU A 263 18.00 -16.48 2.29
N TYR A 264 17.11 -16.96 1.42
CA TYR A 264 15.67 -16.71 1.47
C TYR A 264 15.02 -16.92 2.87
N PRO A 265 15.36 -17.98 3.65
CA PRO A 265 14.75 -18.15 4.97
C PRO A 265 15.12 -17.08 6.01
N ASN A 266 16.22 -16.35 5.79
CA ASN A 266 16.84 -15.47 6.78
C ASN A 266 16.65 -13.98 6.51
N VAL A 267 16.08 -13.58 5.37
CA VAL A 267 15.98 -12.17 4.97
C VAL A 267 14.80 -11.43 5.61
N TRP A 268 13.75 -12.13 6.01
CA TRP A 268 12.46 -11.54 6.39
C TRP A 268 12.45 -10.74 7.69
N GLY A 269 13.42 -10.96 8.56
CA GLY A 269 13.65 -10.18 9.79
C GLY A 269 14.69 -9.08 9.64
N GLN A 270 15.15 -8.79 8.43
CA GLN A 270 16.23 -7.84 8.16
C GLN A 270 15.74 -6.67 7.30
N ASP A 271 16.33 -5.50 7.53
CA ASP A 271 16.00 -4.28 6.80
C ASP A 271 16.78 -4.19 5.47
N PHE A 272 16.16 -3.62 4.44
CA PHE A 272 16.79 -3.17 3.20
C PHE A 272 17.70 -4.22 2.53
N GLN A 273 17.22 -5.46 2.46
CA GLN A 273 17.97 -6.54 1.84
C GLN A 273 18.04 -6.41 0.30
N SER A 274 18.82 -7.26 -0.34
CA SER A 274 19.20 -7.12 -1.76
C SER A 274 18.04 -7.08 -2.77
N GLU A 275 16.87 -7.63 -2.45
CA GLU A 275 15.67 -7.48 -3.28
C GLU A 275 14.87 -6.21 -3.00
N SER A 276 15.09 -5.53 -1.87
CA SER A 276 14.27 -4.40 -1.43
C SER A 276 14.52 -3.17 -2.29
N LEU A 277 13.58 -2.85 -3.17
CA LEU A 277 13.60 -1.63 -3.98
C LEU A 277 13.04 -0.44 -3.20
N PHE A 278 11.97 -0.65 -2.43
CA PHE A 278 11.39 0.36 -1.56
C PHE A 278 10.69 -0.27 -0.37
N GLU A 279 11.12 0.14 0.82
CA GLU A 279 10.51 -0.19 2.10
C GLU A 279 10.25 1.08 2.91
N LEU A 280 9.11 1.14 3.58
CA LEU A 280 8.87 2.13 4.63
C LEU A 280 9.56 1.67 5.91
N TYR A 281 10.44 2.51 6.43
CA TYR A 281 11.25 2.20 7.60
C TYR A 281 10.41 2.28 8.88
N ILE A 282 10.50 1.23 9.69
CA ILE A 282 9.78 1.09 10.96
C ILE A 282 10.77 0.91 12.10
N THR A 283 10.53 1.56 13.23
CA THR A 283 11.33 1.45 14.45
C THR A 283 10.48 1.11 15.67
N LEU A 284 11.09 0.68 16.78
CA LEU A 284 10.38 0.45 18.04
C LEU A 284 9.72 1.72 18.60
N SER A 285 10.35 2.89 18.40
CA SER A 285 9.77 4.18 18.81
C SER A 285 8.61 4.62 17.92
N GLU A 286 8.57 4.10 16.69
CA GLU A 286 7.54 4.38 15.71
C GLU A 286 7.08 3.07 15.05
N PRO A 287 6.37 2.20 15.81
CA PRO A 287 5.97 0.90 15.31
C PRO A 287 4.94 1.04 14.19
N SER A 288 4.89 0.05 13.32
CA SER A 288 3.83 -0.10 12.32
C SER A 288 2.47 -0.09 13.05
N GLY A 289 1.53 0.69 12.53
CA GLY A 289 0.20 0.82 13.14
C GLY A 289 0.10 1.71 14.38
N GLY A 290 1.19 2.38 14.80
CA GLY A 290 1.22 3.28 15.94
C GLY A 290 1.40 2.57 17.30
N THR A 291 1.21 3.32 18.39
CA THR A 291 1.46 2.83 19.78
C THR A 291 0.58 1.67 20.22
N GLY A 292 -0.55 1.41 19.53
CA GLY A 292 -1.45 0.28 19.79
C GLY A 292 -0.94 -1.06 19.25
N GLY A 293 0.07 -1.05 18.37
CA GLY A 293 0.70 -2.25 17.84
C GLY A 293 -0.16 -3.07 16.88
N GLU A 294 -0.98 -2.41 16.11
CA GLU A 294 -1.96 -3.03 15.21
C GLU A 294 -1.49 -3.03 13.75
N GLY A 295 -0.20 -3.16 13.50
CA GLY A 295 0.35 -3.13 12.15
C GLY A 295 0.07 -4.38 11.31
N ALA A 296 0.23 -4.27 9.99
CA ALA A 296 0.01 -5.36 9.04
C ALA A 296 0.72 -6.68 9.42
N PRO A 297 1.96 -6.67 9.92
CA PRO A 297 2.61 -7.90 10.39
C PRO A 297 1.84 -8.63 11.48
N MET A 298 1.09 -7.90 12.31
CA MET A 298 0.30 -8.44 13.41
C MET A 298 -0.90 -9.25 12.95
N VAL A 299 -1.45 -8.91 11.78
CA VAL A 299 -2.58 -9.63 11.19
C VAL A 299 -2.20 -11.07 10.83
N TYR A 300 -0.93 -11.30 10.51
CA TYR A 300 -0.36 -12.60 10.17
C TYR A 300 0.39 -13.26 11.32
N ALA A 301 0.84 -12.49 12.30
CA ALA A 301 1.64 -13.02 13.40
C ALA A 301 0.83 -13.99 14.27
N ASN A 302 1.42 -15.13 14.59
CA ASN A 302 0.87 -16.09 15.54
C ASN A 302 1.83 -16.28 16.70
N GLU A 303 1.71 -15.42 17.68
CA GLU A 303 2.36 -15.66 18.96
C GLU A 303 1.34 -15.69 20.10
N ALA A 304 1.60 -16.52 21.09
CA ALA A 304 0.73 -16.66 22.26
C ALA A 304 0.56 -15.34 23.05
N THR A 305 1.47 -14.38 22.83
CA THR A 305 1.48 -13.06 23.46
C THR A 305 0.86 -11.96 22.59
N ILE A 306 0.66 -12.22 21.30
CA ILE A 306 0.16 -11.23 20.35
C ILE A 306 -1.16 -11.72 19.78
N ASP A 307 -2.24 -11.21 20.34
CA ASP A 307 -3.61 -11.69 20.12
C ASP A 307 -4.26 -11.26 18.79
N TRP A 308 -3.46 -10.88 17.77
CA TRP A 308 -3.99 -10.25 16.56
C TRP A 308 -4.10 -11.16 15.33
N ASN A 309 -3.54 -12.32 15.31
CA ASN A 309 -3.56 -13.28 14.20
C ASN A 309 -4.99 -13.49 13.63
N ASN A 310 -5.41 -12.58 12.74
CA ASN A 310 -6.74 -12.60 12.12
C ASN A 310 -6.76 -13.35 10.80
N LEU A 311 -5.59 -13.53 10.17
CA LEU A 311 -5.41 -14.20 8.89
C LEU A 311 -4.48 -15.41 9.03
N ILE A 312 -4.86 -16.49 8.37
CA ILE A 312 -4.07 -17.71 8.23
C ILE A 312 -3.99 -18.09 6.75
N LEU A 313 -3.04 -18.97 6.43
CA LEU A 313 -2.93 -19.51 5.06
C LEU A 313 -4.13 -20.39 4.72
N SER A 314 -4.60 -20.30 3.48
CA SER A 314 -5.69 -21.13 2.99
C SER A 314 -5.22 -22.54 2.63
N GLU A 315 -6.14 -23.51 2.63
CA GLU A 315 -5.88 -24.87 2.17
C GLU A 315 -5.40 -24.88 0.68
N ASP A 316 -6.00 -24.06 -0.17
CA ASP A 316 -5.62 -23.97 -1.58
C ASP A 316 -4.18 -23.48 -1.76
N PHE A 317 -3.75 -22.48 -0.97
CA PHE A 317 -2.38 -22.01 -0.99
C PHE A 317 -1.38 -23.07 -0.51
N LEU A 318 -1.70 -23.78 0.57
CA LEU A 318 -0.83 -24.84 1.09
C LEU A 318 -0.71 -25.99 0.09
N ASN A 319 -1.81 -26.36 -0.59
CA ASN A 319 -1.78 -27.37 -1.65
C ASN A 319 -0.92 -26.91 -2.83
N LEU A 320 -1.01 -25.65 -3.24
CA LEU A 320 -0.13 -25.07 -4.28
C LEU A 320 1.34 -25.13 -3.90
N LEU A 321 1.67 -24.78 -2.66
CA LEU A 321 3.06 -24.84 -2.18
C LEU A 321 3.57 -26.28 -2.11
N ASN A 322 2.71 -27.22 -1.70
CA ASN A 322 3.03 -28.65 -1.61
C ASN A 322 3.18 -29.35 -2.97
N GLU A 323 2.87 -28.68 -4.11
CA GLU A 323 3.21 -29.19 -5.45
C GLU A 323 4.73 -29.40 -5.58
N ASP A 324 5.54 -28.65 -4.81
CA ASP A 324 6.99 -28.79 -4.75
C ASP A 324 7.51 -28.85 -3.31
N PRO A 325 7.78 -30.04 -2.77
CA PRO A 325 8.31 -30.20 -1.41
C PRO A 325 9.71 -29.60 -1.19
N LYS A 326 10.42 -29.22 -2.26
CA LYS A 326 11.75 -28.61 -2.19
C LYS A 326 11.69 -27.08 -2.29
N ASP A 327 10.50 -26.50 -2.38
CA ASP A 327 10.33 -25.05 -2.44
C ASP A 327 10.74 -24.41 -1.12
N VAL A 328 11.71 -23.52 -1.13
CA VAL A 328 12.24 -22.86 0.08
C VAL A 328 11.17 -22.05 0.81
N ARG A 329 10.12 -21.63 0.12
CA ARG A 329 9.01 -20.83 0.70
C ARG A 329 8.19 -21.62 1.72
N HIS A 330 8.38 -22.93 1.85
CA HIS A 330 7.88 -23.68 3.02
C HIS A 330 8.38 -23.10 4.34
N CYS A 331 9.53 -22.44 4.37
CA CYS A 331 10.04 -21.75 5.57
C CYS A 331 9.12 -20.63 6.07
N LEU A 332 8.25 -20.10 5.21
CA LEU A 332 7.27 -19.07 5.57
C LEU A 332 5.97 -19.62 6.15
N THR A 333 5.82 -20.96 6.23
CA THR A 333 4.66 -21.61 6.82
C THR A 333 5.01 -22.16 8.19
N LYS A 334 4.23 -21.81 9.22
CA LYS A 334 4.43 -22.33 10.57
C LYS A 334 3.11 -22.78 11.14
N GLU A 335 3.14 -23.88 11.90
CA GLU A 335 1.98 -24.33 12.67
C GLU A 335 1.84 -23.51 13.96
N SER A 336 0.60 -23.22 14.31
CA SER A 336 0.28 -22.55 15.58
C SER A 336 0.57 -23.45 16.76
N VAL A 337 1.22 -22.88 17.78
CA VAL A 337 1.49 -23.55 19.07
C VAL A 337 0.25 -23.62 19.96
N ILE A 338 -0.91 -23.11 19.55
CA ILE A 338 -2.14 -23.16 20.35
C ILE A 338 -2.63 -24.62 20.42
N GLU A 339 -2.14 -25.35 21.43
CA GLU A 339 -2.33 -26.80 21.60
C GLU A 339 -3.74 -27.21 22.00
N ASN A 340 -4.62 -26.33 22.46
CA ASN A 340 -5.89 -26.72 23.07
C ASN A 340 -7.12 -26.25 22.28
N ASN A 341 -7.34 -26.88 21.14
CA ASN A 341 -8.56 -26.70 20.33
C ASN A 341 -9.71 -27.69 20.70
N THR A 342 -9.73 -28.25 21.90
CA THR A 342 -10.67 -29.31 22.28
C THR A 342 -12.14 -28.89 22.41
N GLY A 343 -12.41 -27.58 22.37
CA GLY A 343 -13.77 -27.02 22.41
C GLY A 343 -14.23 -26.33 21.13
N LEU A 344 -13.38 -26.28 20.07
CA LEU A 344 -13.67 -25.54 18.85
C LEU A 344 -14.49 -26.36 17.85
N PRO A 345 -15.34 -25.70 17.03
CA PRO A 345 -16.02 -26.37 15.91
C PRO A 345 -14.99 -27.08 15.00
N THR A 346 -15.42 -28.16 14.34
CA THR A 346 -14.54 -28.95 13.46
C THR A 346 -13.86 -28.10 12.38
N ALA A 347 -14.53 -27.07 11.90
CA ALA A 347 -13.99 -26.10 10.95
C ALA A 347 -12.78 -25.30 11.50
N ALA A 348 -12.73 -25.07 12.81
CA ALA A 348 -11.64 -24.34 13.45
C ALA A 348 -10.37 -25.19 13.69
N ARG A 349 -10.45 -26.49 13.51
CA ARG A 349 -9.28 -27.39 13.71
C ARG A 349 -8.19 -27.20 12.65
N HIS A 350 -8.53 -26.53 11.55
CA HIS A 350 -7.61 -26.23 10.45
C HIS A 350 -6.93 -24.86 10.59
N GLU A 351 -7.30 -24.07 11.59
CA GLU A 351 -6.70 -22.76 11.84
C GLU A 351 -5.31 -22.86 12.48
N LYS A 352 -4.41 -23.64 11.86
CA LYS A 352 -3.11 -23.97 12.44
C LYS A 352 -1.93 -23.40 11.69
N VAL A 353 -2.08 -23.12 10.40
CA VAL A 353 -0.93 -22.71 9.58
C VAL A 353 -1.00 -21.23 9.30
N TYR A 354 -0.02 -20.50 9.81
CA TYR A 354 0.09 -19.05 9.63
C TYR A 354 1.29 -18.68 8.76
N LEU A 355 1.25 -17.46 8.22
CA LEU A 355 2.33 -16.89 7.43
C LEU A 355 3.39 -16.28 8.36
N ALA A 356 4.60 -16.84 8.33
CA ALA A 356 5.72 -16.40 9.16
C ALA A 356 6.69 -15.45 8.41
N LYS A 357 6.19 -14.73 7.42
CA LYS A 357 6.97 -13.82 6.59
C LYS A 357 7.39 -12.53 7.32
N PHE A 358 6.73 -12.22 8.43
CA PHE A 358 6.93 -10.98 9.18
C PHE A 358 7.34 -11.29 10.63
N PRO A 359 8.59 -11.79 10.85
CA PRO A 359 9.02 -12.24 12.18
C PRO A 359 9.37 -11.10 13.14
N GLY A 360 9.42 -9.84 12.68
CA GLY A 360 10.07 -8.75 13.38
C GLY A 360 11.56 -8.70 13.10
N LYS A 361 12.20 -7.60 13.44
CA LYS A 361 13.67 -7.49 13.37
C LYS A 361 14.28 -8.42 14.44
N THR A 362 15.49 -8.89 14.20
CA THR A 362 16.16 -9.84 15.12
C THR A 362 16.17 -9.30 16.55
N GLY A 363 15.50 -10.01 17.45
CA GLY A 363 15.35 -9.63 18.87
C GLY A 363 14.29 -8.58 19.16
N ASP A 364 13.56 -8.12 18.14
CA ASP A 364 12.51 -7.11 18.25
C ASP A 364 11.11 -7.72 18.15
N ASP A 365 10.11 -6.89 18.43
CA ASP A 365 8.70 -7.19 18.27
C ASP A 365 8.33 -7.25 16.76
N PRO A 366 7.46 -8.17 16.29
CA PRO A 366 6.96 -8.21 14.91
C PRO A 366 6.45 -6.88 14.36
N LYS A 367 6.01 -5.97 15.21
CA LYS A 367 5.60 -4.60 14.85
C LYS A 367 6.72 -3.78 14.21
N THR A 368 7.96 -4.20 14.35
CA THR A 368 9.14 -3.48 13.84
C THR A 368 9.53 -3.88 12.42
N ASN A 369 8.89 -4.88 11.81
CA ASN A 369 9.12 -5.19 10.41
C ASN A 369 8.92 -3.95 9.55
N ASN A 370 9.86 -3.68 8.67
CA ASN A 370 9.67 -2.72 7.60
C ASN A 370 8.49 -3.15 6.71
N ILE A 371 7.86 -2.17 6.08
CA ILE A 371 6.78 -2.43 5.14
C ILE A 371 7.37 -2.40 3.74
N CYS A 372 7.59 -3.57 3.14
CA CYS A 372 8.09 -3.70 1.78
C CYS A 372 6.99 -3.33 0.78
N ILE A 373 7.18 -2.26 0.02
CA ILE A 373 6.23 -1.76 -0.97
C ILE A 373 6.43 -2.45 -2.31
N ILE A 374 7.69 -2.66 -2.70
CA ILE A 374 8.05 -3.37 -3.93
C ILE A 374 9.47 -3.92 -3.82
N ARG A 375 9.65 -5.14 -4.32
CA ARG A 375 10.94 -5.85 -4.35
C ARG A 375 11.22 -6.44 -5.73
N LEU A 376 12.49 -6.75 -5.95
CA LEU A 376 13.01 -7.14 -7.27
C LEU A 376 12.32 -8.38 -7.85
N SER A 377 11.97 -9.38 -7.03
CA SER A 377 11.27 -10.58 -7.51
C SER A 377 9.91 -10.26 -8.12
N GLU A 378 9.17 -9.28 -7.60
CA GLU A 378 7.94 -8.82 -8.28
C GLU A 378 8.25 -8.22 -9.65
N VAL A 379 9.35 -7.47 -9.78
CA VAL A 379 9.75 -6.87 -11.06
C VAL A 379 10.07 -7.95 -12.09
N TYR A 380 10.76 -9.03 -11.69
CA TYR A 380 10.98 -10.20 -12.56
C TYR A 380 9.67 -10.84 -13.01
N LEU A 381 8.73 -11.01 -12.08
CA LEU A 381 7.40 -11.55 -12.39
C LEU A 381 6.58 -10.61 -13.28
N ASN A 382 6.73 -9.28 -13.09
CA ASN A 382 6.12 -8.27 -13.95
C ASN A 382 6.68 -8.33 -15.37
N ALA A 383 8.01 -8.49 -15.52
CA ALA A 383 8.66 -8.65 -16.82
C ALA A 383 8.22 -9.94 -17.53
N ALA A 384 8.16 -11.06 -16.80
CA ALA A 384 7.69 -12.34 -17.33
C ALA A 384 6.27 -12.25 -17.86
N GLU A 385 5.34 -11.69 -17.07
CA GLU A 385 3.93 -11.55 -17.46
C GLU A 385 3.75 -10.56 -18.61
N ALA A 386 4.40 -9.39 -18.53
CA ALA A 386 4.32 -8.39 -19.58
C ALA A 386 4.88 -8.94 -20.91
N GLY A 387 5.99 -9.66 -20.86
CA GLY A 387 6.59 -10.31 -22.02
C GLY A 387 5.68 -11.36 -22.66
N LEU A 388 5.05 -12.21 -21.83
CA LEU A 388 4.06 -13.19 -22.30
C LEU A 388 2.86 -12.48 -22.98
N LYS A 389 2.32 -11.45 -22.34
CA LYS A 389 1.12 -10.74 -22.82
C LYS A 389 1.39 -9.91 -24.08
N LYS A 390 2.54 -9.29 -24.21
CA LYS A 390 2.90 -8.57 -25.44
C LYS A 390 3.25 -9.50 -26.61
N GLY A 391 3.58 -10.76 -26.34
CA GLY A 391 3.83 -11.79 -27.35
C GLY A 391 5.17 -11.64 -28.09
N THR A 392 6.12 -10.88 -27.54
CA THR A 392 7.46 -10.69 -28.09
C THR A 392 8.51 -10.89 -27.00
N ASN A 393 9.75 -11.24 -27.37
CA ASN A 393 10.83 -11.55 -26.43
C ASN A 393 10.45 -12.70 -25.46
N LEU A 394 9.74 -13.71 -25.94
CA LEU A 394 9.18 -14.77 -25.09
C LEU A 394 10.26 -15.59 -24.38
N GLU A 395 11.40 -15.85 -25.03
CA GLU A 395 12.53 -16.56 -24.40
C GLU A 395 13.10 -15.78 -23.21
N GLU A 396 13.28 -14.48 -23.37
CA GLU A 396 13.76 -13.60 -22.31
C GLU A 396 12.72 -13.50 -21.18
N ALA A 397 11.44 -13.32 -21.50
CA ALA A 397 10.37 -13.28 -20.53
C ALA A 397 10.24 -14.60 -19.73
N GLN A 398 10.41 -15.74 -20.40
CA GLN A 398 10.48 -17.06 -19.78
C GLN A 398 11.69 -17.15 -18.84
N SER A 399 12.85 -16.62 -19.24
CA SER A 399 14.06 -16.66 -18.40
C SER A 399 13.85 -15.90 -17.09
N TYR A 400 13.15 -14.77 -17.09
CA TYR A 400 12.84 -14.05 -15.85
C TYR A 400 11.98 -14.87 -14.87
N LEU A 401 11.02 -15.64 -15.36
CA LEU A 401 10.28 -16.57 -14.51
C LEU A 401 11.17 -17.68 -13.96
N ASN A 402 12.02 -18.27 -14.81
CA ASN A 402 12.94 -19.32 -14.42
C ASN A 402 14.03 -18.82 -13.45
N ASP A 403 14.41 -17.55 -13.52
CA ASP A 403 15.31 -16.92 -12.56
C ASP A 403 14.73 -16.91 -11.13
N ILE A 404 13.43 -16.68 -10.99
CA ILE A 404 12.74 -16.82 -9.70
C ILE A 404 12.68 -18.30 -9.30
N ILE A 405 12.17 -19.16 -10.17
CA ILE A 405 11.97 -20.58 -9.86
C ILE A 405 13.29 -21.23 -9.40
N SER A 406 14.39 -21.01 -10.12
CA SER A 406 15.68 -21.61 -9.80
C SER A 406 16.26 -21.17 -8.45
N ARG A 407 15.83 -20.04 -7.93
CA ARG A 407 16.22 -19.50 -6.61
C ARG A 407 15.23 -19.88 -5.50
N ARG A 408 14.12 -20.50 -5.85
CA ARG A 408 13.10 -20.90 -4.86
C ARG A 408 13.00 -22.41 -4.70
N THR A 409 13.54 -23.20 -5.64
CA THR A 409 13.57 -24.66 -5.51
C THR A 409 14.82 -25.26 -6.09
N THR A 410 15.24 -26.39 -5.51
CA THR A 410 16.29 -27.24 -6.05
C THR A 410 15.77 -28.27 -7.05
N ASP A 411 14.45 -28.33 -7.27
CA ASP A 411 13.84 -29.18 -8.27
C ASP A 411 13.83 -28.52 -9.65
N THR A 412 14.80 -28.87 -10.49
CA THR A 412 14.92 -28.32 -11.84
C THR A 412 13.73 -28.64 -12.75
N SER A 413 12.91 -29.65 -12.42
CA SER A 413 11.69 -29.96 -13.18
C SER A 413 10.60 -28.91 -13.05
N GLN A 414 10.71 -28.02 -12.07
CA GLN A 414 9.80 -26.88 -11.88
C GLN A 414 10.05 -25.74 -12.86
N GLN A 415 11.20 -25.69 -13.52
CA GLN A 415 11.49 -24.68 -14.54
C GLN A 415 10.55 -24.84 -15.74
N VAL A 416 10.13 -23.71 -16.29
CA VAL A 416 9.20 -23.70 -17.42
C VAL A 416 9.93 -23.82 -18.74
N SER A 417 9.34 -24.61 -19.66
CA SER A 417 9.68 -24.62 -21.08
C SER A 417 8.80 -23.62 -21.85
N THR A 418 9.03 -23.46 -23.13
CA THR A 418 8.18 -22.63 -24.01
C THR A 418 6.71 -23.08 -23.97
N GLU A 419 6.44 -24.39 -23.90
CA GLU A 419 5.08 -24.94 -23.86
C GLU A 419 4.39 -24.73 -22.51
N THR A 420 5.17 -24.65 -21.41
CA THR A 420 4.64 -24.49 -20.05
C THR A 420 4.72 -23.05 -19.55
N PHE A 421 5.31 -22.14 -20.32
CA PHE A 421 5.34 -20.70 -20.03
C PHE A 421 3.98 -20.06 -20.32
N THR A 422 3.08 -20.11 -19.35
CA THR A 422 1.69 -19.66 -19.45
C THR A 422 1.35 -18.66 -18.37
N LEU A 423 0.26 -17.89 -18.54
CA LEU A 423 -0.23 -16.98 -17.53
C LEU A 423 -0.54 -17.71 -16.20
N ASP A 424 -1.18 -18.87 -16.28
CA ASP A 424 -1.49 -19.67 -15.06
C ASP A 424 -0.22 -20.00 -14.28
N ARG A 425 0.84 -20.43 -15.00
CA ARG A 425 2.12 -20.75 -14.35
C ARG A 425 2.79 -19.51 -13.72
N ILE A 426 2.71 -18.36 -14.38
CA ILE A 426 3.19 -17.09 -13.81
C ILE A 426 2.39 -16.72 -12.57
N LEU A 427 1.06 -16.79 -12.63
CA LEU A 427 0.20 -16.46 -11.49
C LEU A 427 0.41 -17.42 -10.31
N LYS A 428 0.64 -18.71 -10.55
CA LYS A 428 1.02 -19.65 -9.50
C LYS A 428 2.33 -19.24 -8.82
N GLU A 429 3.31 -18.79 -9.59
CA GLU A 429 4.57 -18.32 -9.04
C GLU A 429 4.39 -17.02 -8.26
N ARG A 430 3.59 -16.06 -8.78
CA ARG A 430 3.24 -14.82 -8.08
C ARG A 430 2.54 -15.10 -6.74
N ARG A 431 1.60 -16.03 -6.69
CA ARG A 431 0.93 -16.44 -5.45
C ARG A 431 1.95 -16.90 -4.40
N LYS A 432 2.84 -17.83 -4.77
CA LYS A 432 3.86 -18.36 -3.86
C LYS A 432 4.85 -17.27 -3.40
N GLU A 433 5.24 -16.39 -4.31
CA GLU A 433 6.24 -15.36 -4.04
C GLU A 433 5.68 -14.18 -3.24
N LEU A 434 4.49 -13.69 -3.60
CA LEU A 434 3.93 -12.45 -3.09
C LEU A 434 2.84 -12.64 -2.01
N VAL A 435 2.67 -13.86 -1.47
CA VAL A 435 1.74 -14.10 -0.37
C VAL A 435 2.04 -13.16 0.80
N GLY A 436 1.03 -12.51 1.34
CA GLY A 436 1.17 -11.53 2.42
C GLY A 436 1.62 -10.13 1.96
N GLU A 437 1.72 -9.86 0.66
CA GLU A 437 2.13 -8.54 0.12
C GLU A 437 0.97 -7.76 -0.55
N GLY A 438 -0.24 -8.30 -0.50
CA GLY A 438 -1.46 -7.57 -0.91
C GLY A 438 -1.72 -7.46 -2.42
N GLU A 439 -0.92 -8.09 -3.29
CA GLU A 439 -1.00 -7.89 -4.74
C GLU A 439 -1.84 -8.94 -5.49
N ILE A 440 -2.03 -10.14 -4.95
CA ILE A 440 -2.68 -11.27 -5.64
C ILE A 440 -4.12 -10.94 -6.08
N PHE A 441 -4.87 -10.21 -5.27
CA PHE A 441 -6.22 -9.73 -5.62
C PHE A 441 -6.22 -8.94 -6.93
N TYR A 442 -5.31 -7.99 -7.05
CA TYR A 442 -5.19 -7.14 -8.23
C TYR A 442 -4.66 -7.91 -9.44
N ASP A 443 -3.77 -8.87 -9.22
CA ASP A 443 -3.23 -9.74 -10.29
C ASP A 443 -4.33 -10.53 -11.00
N TYR A 444 -5.26 -11.10 -10.22
CA TYR A 444 -6.39 -11.83 -10.78
C TYR A 444 -7.34 -10.89 -11.53
N LEU A 445 -7.73 -9.79 -10.88
CA LEU A 445 -8.72 -8.88 -11.45
C LEU A 445 -8.24 -8.19 -12.72
N ARG A 446 -6.99 -7.72 -12.78
CA ARG A 446 -6.44 -7.08 -13.99
C ARG A 446 -6.30 -8.06 -15.17
N ASN A 447 -6.27 -9.35 -14.88
CA ASN A 447 -6.31 -10.41 -15.88
C ASN A 447 -7.73 -10.92 -16.22
N GLY A 448 -8.78 -10.27 -15.68
CA GLY A 448 -10.17 -10.66 -15.91
C GLY A 448 -10.55 -11.99 -15.25
N LEU A 449 -9.78 -12.46 -14.27
CA LEU A 449 -9.97 -13.73 -13.59
C LEU A 449 -10.83 -13.56 -12.34
N ALA A 450 -11.68 -14.55 -12.07
CA ALA A 450 -12.45 -14.59 -10.85
C ALA A 450 -11.56 -14.93 -9.64
N ILE A 451 -11.89 -14.36 -8.48
CA ILE A 451 -11.37 -14.79 -7.18
C ILE A 451 -12.20 -16.00 -6.74
N GLU A 452 -11.60 -17.17 -6.69
CA GLU A 452 -12.26 -18.40 -6.24
C GLU A 452 -11.62 -18.88 -4.95
N ARG A 453 -12.41 -18.97 -3.88
CA ARG A 453 -11.95 -19.45 -2.57
C ARG A 453 -12.20 -20.94 -2.47
N LYS A 454 -11.17 -21.70 -2.83
CA LYS A 454 -11.16 -23.16 -2.87
C LYS A 454 -10.74 -23.75 -1.52
N GLY A 455 -11.18 -24.97 -1.28
CA GLY A 455 -10.90 -25.68 -0.03
C GLY A 455 -12.03 -25.55 1.00
N SER A 456 -11.99 -26.47 1.97
CA SER A 456 -13.04 -26.61 2.97
C SER A 456 -12.87 -25.72 4.20
N TRP A 457 -11.72 -25.03 4.30
CA TRP A 457 -11.35 -24.23 5.47
C TRP A 457 -11.95 -22.83 5.47
N HIS A 458 -12.41 -22.36 4.32
CA HIS A 458 -13.06 -21.07 4.22
C HIS A 458 -14.36 -21.02 5.01
N LEU A 459 -14.66 -19.87 5.59
CA LEU A 459 -15.82 -19.67 6.44
C LEU A 459 -17.14 -19.94 5.72
N GLU A 460 -18.07 -20.60 6.39
CA GLU A 460 -19.46 -20.75 5.93
C GLU A 460 -20.14 -19.38 5.70
N THR A 461 -19.68 -18.32 6.40
CA THR A 461 -20.15 -16.94 6.19
C THR A 461 -19.96 -16.45 4.76
N LEU A 462 -18.97 -16.96 4.03
CA LEU A 462 -18.81 -16.63 2.61
C LEU A 462 -20.03 -17.02 1.76
N LYS A 463 -20.73 -18.10 2.13
CA LYS A 463 -21.98 -18.50 1.48
C LYS A 463 -23.09 -17.49 1.73
N ALA A 464 -23.21 -17.02 2.98
CA ALA A 464 -24.23 -16.04 3.35
C ALA A 464 -24.08 -14.72 2.60
N PHE A 465 -22.83 -14.32 2.28
CA PHE A 465 -22.53 -13.10 1.52
C PHE A 465 -22.30 -13.34 0.02
N ASN A 466 -22.49 -14.57 -0.46
CA ASN A 466 -22.18 -14.94 -1.85
C ASN A 466 -20.75 -14.51 -2.25
N ALA A 467 -19.77 -14.80 -1.39
CA ALA A 467 -18.38 -14.36 -1.52
C ALA A 467 -17.39 -15.51 -1.76
N GLN A 468 -17.86 -16.71 -2.08
CA GLN A 468 -17.02 -17.87 -2.41
C GLN A 468 -16.35 -17.72 -3.78
N LYS A 469 -17.06 -17.08 -4.71
CA LYS A 469 -16.55 -16.72 -6.04
C LYS A 469 -16.95 -15.30 -6.36
N ILE A 470 -15.96 -14.48 -6.69
CA ILE A 470 -16.14 -13.08 -7.08
C ILE A 470 -15.61 -12.92 -8.51
N GLU A 471 -16.48 -12.63 -9.45
CA GLU A 471 -16.07 -12.35 -10.83
C GLU A 471 -15.33 -11.01 -10.92
N ALA A 472 -14.44 -10.86 -11.90
CA ALA A 472 -13.68 -9.62 -12.08
C ALA A 472 -14.57 -8.40 -12.39
N THR A 473 -15.82 -8.62 -12.72
CA THR A 473 -16.83 -7.58 -12.99
C THR A 473 -17.81 -7.37 -11.83
N ASP A 474 -17.65 -8.07 -10.71
CA ASP A 474 -18.52 -7.90 -9.54
C ASP A 474 -18.33 -6.49 -8.96
N LEU A 475 -19.44 -5.76 -8.81
CA LEU A 475 -19.41 -4.36 -8.35
C LEU A 475 -18.85 -4.20 -6.93
N ARG A 476 -18.90 -5.25 -6.12
CA ARG A 476 -18.33 -5.26 -4.77
C ARG A 476 -16.80 -5.20 -4.76
N ILE A 477 -16.13 -5.36 -5.92
CA ILE A 477 -14.68 -5.18 -6.06
C ILE A 477 -14.27 -3.76 -5.65
N ALA A 478 -15.00 -2.75 -6.13
CA ALA A 478 -14.77 -1.38 -5.69
C ALA A 478 -15.37 -1.17 -4.30
N LEU A 479 -14.59 -0.64 -3.36
CA LEU A 479 -15.11 -0.25 -2.04
C LEU A 479 -16.14 0.88 -2.16
N PRO A 480 -17.09 0.98 -1.23
CA PRO A 480 -17.99 2.12 -1.20
C PRO A 480 -17.22 3.40 -0.87
N ILE A 481 -17.58 4.50 -1.50
CA ILE A 481 -17.09 5.83 -1.10
C ILE A 481 -17.58 6.11 0.34
N PRO A 482 -16.75 6.69 1.22
CA PRO A 482 -17.16 7.01 2.59
C PRO A 482 -18.47 7.80 2.63
N GLN A 483 -19.39 7.41 3.50
CA GLN A 483 -20.66 8.11 3.63
C GLN A 483 -20.46 9.58 3.99
N SER A 484 -19.46 9.89 4.82
CA SER A 484 -19.09 11.26 5.18
C SER A 484 -18.70 12.13 3.96
N GLU A 485 -18.08 11.54 2.93
CA GLU A 485 -17.74 12.26 1.69
C GLU A 485 -18.98 12.54 0.85
N ILE A 486 -19.89 11.57 0.76
CA ILE A 486 -21.19 11.73 0.05
C ILE A 486 -22.02 12.83 0.71
N ASP A 487 -22.05 12.85 2.05
CA ASP A 487 -22.83 13.83 2.81
C ASP A 487 -22.23 15.27 2.71
N ALA A 488 -20.91 15.37 2.64
CA ALA A 488 -20.19 16.65 2.57
C ALA A 488 -20.10 17.23 1.15
N ASN A 489 -20.08 16.39 0.12
CA ASN A 489 -19.83 16.80 -1.26
C ASN A 489 -20.89 16.23 -2.23
N PRO A 490 -21.86 17.03 -2.67
CA PRO A 490 -22.96 16.59 -3.54
C PRO A 490 -22.50 16.18 -4.95
N ASN A 491 -21.23 16.47 -5.32
CA ASN A 491 -20.67 16.11 -6.62
C ASN A 491 -20.06 14.70 -6.64
N ILE A 492 -19.93 14.05 -5.49
CA ILE A 492 -19.39 12.68 -5.41
C ILE A 492 -20.55 11.67 -5.48
N GLN A 493 -20.44 10.74 -6.41
CA GLN A 493 -21.38 9.64 -6.57
C GLN A 493 -20.88 8.39 -5.85
N GLN A 494 -21.80 7.64 -5.23
CA GLN A 494 -21.50 6.34 -4.62
C GLN A 494 -21.20 5.28 -5.68
N ASN A 495 -20.36 4.30 -5.34
CA ASN A 495 -20.18 3.11 -6.15
C ASN A 495 -21.46 2.27 -6.14
N PRO A 496 -21.90 1.75 -7.32
CA PRO A 496 -23.00 0.81 -7.36
C PRO A 496 -22.64 -0.48 -6.60
N ARG A 497 -23.65 -1.13 -6.03
CA ARG A 497 -23.51 -2.40 -5.28
C ARG A 497 -24.63 -3.36 -5.57
#